data_b2b3b6f8a64ec572ba005d798a023f00
#
_entry.id   b2b3b6f8a64ec572ba005d798a023f00
#
_cell.length_a   1.000
_cell.length_b   1.000
_cell.length_c   1.000
_cell.angle_alpha   90.00
_cell.angle_beta   90.00
_cell.angle_gamma   90.00
#
_symmetry.space_group_name_H-M   'P 1'
#
loop_
_entity.id
_entity.type
_entity.pdbx_description
1 polymer ?
#
loop_
_entity_poly.entity_id
_entity_poly.type
_entity_poly.pdbx_seq_one_letter_code
_entity_poly.pdbx_strand_id
1 'polypeptide(L)'
;MAGKIVKCTTVDGRPIEFVDEVIGSGAMKDVYFSPDKSYVVCFFSKEKNKFYESKAALDQQKERLKEIVGNKWNGIFNGVGGDYWKNIYCWPDALVEYNNLIGITAATYKQQFFFEHGSKNNDFLSIKGKEKEGKWFASANNQNRFLDDREKGTWLNYLKISILISRAVRRMHAAGVAHSDLSYKNVLIDPVTGSACVIDVDGLVVPGKYPPDVVGTPDFIAPEVVTTSHLS
;
A
#
# COMPACT_ATOMS: atom_id res chain seq x y z
N MET A 1 0.42 -23.33 -16.63
CA MET A 1 0.00 -22.61 -17.87
C MET A 1 0.09 -21.13 -17.55
N ALA A 2 0.68 -20.30 -18.40
CA ALA A 2 0.69 -18.85 -18.16
C ALA A 2 -0.77 -18.35 -18.24
N GLY A 3 -1.19 -17.53 -17.29
CA GLY A 3 -2.53 -16.96 -17.25
C GLY A 3 -2.82 -16.17 -18.54
N LYS A 4 -4.09 -16.02 -18.87
CA LYS A 4 -4.55 -15.26 -20.06
C LYS A 4 -4.21 -13.77 -19.86
N ILE A 5 -3.61 -13.13 -20.86
CA ILE A 5 -3.40 -11.68 -20.84
C ILE A 5 -4.72 -10.99 -21.20
N VAL A 6 -5.14 -10.07 -20.35
CA VAL A 6 -6.29 -9.20 -20.52
C VAL A 6 -5.82 -7.80 -20.85
N LYS A 7 -6.43 -7.17 -21.88
CA LYS A 7 -6.18 -5.78 -22.29
C LYS A 7 -7.36 -4.93 -21.90
N CYS A 8 -7.11 -3.80 -21.28
CA CYS A 8 -8.12 -2.79 -20.97
C CYS A 8 -7.51 -1.38 -20.98
N THR A 9 -8.28 -0.39 -20.62
CA THR A 9 -7.84 1.00 -20.53
C THR A 9 -8.14 1.55 -19.15
N THR A 10 -7.28 2.41 -18.67
CA THR A 10 -7.54 3.24 -17.48
C THR A 10 -8.63 4.28 -17.79
N VAL A 11 -9.21 4.87 -16.77
CA VAL A 11 -10.27 5.90 -16.94
C VAL A 11 -9.77 7.13 -17.68
N ASP A 12 -8.47 7.44 -17.58
CA ASP A 12 -7.81 8.52 -18.36
C ASP A 12 -7.36 8.09 -19.76
N GLY A 13 -7.71 6.85 -20.21
CA GLY A 13 -7.50 6.38 -21.58
C GLY A 13 -6.14 5.72 -21.84
N ARG A 14 -5.30 5.51 -20.84
CA ARG A 14 -4.02 4.80 -20.98
C ARG A 14 -4.26 3.30 -21.15
N PRO A 15 -3.70 2.65 -22.20
CA PRO A 15 -3.80 1.19 -22.37
C PRO A 15 -2.98 0.48 -21.29
N ILE A 16 -3.54 -0.58 -20.73
CA ILE A 16 -2.89 -1.46 -19.74
C ILE A 16 -3.19 -2.92 -20.05
N GLU A 17 -2.34 -3.80 -19.56
CA GLU A 17 -2.49 -5.24 -19.67
C GLU A 17 -2.27 -5.88 -18.30
N PHE A 18 -2.99 -6.96 -18.01
CA PHE A 18 -2.72 -7.77 -16.82
C PHE A 18 -2.92 -9.26 -17.11
N VAL A 19 -2.27 -10.10 -16.33
CA VAL A 19 -2.43 -11.56 -16.37
C VAL A 19 -3.65 -11.92 -15.53
N ASP A 20 -4.61 -12.65 -16.10
CA ASP A 20 -5.85 -13.07 -15.43
C ASP A 20 -5.55 -14.23 -14.45
N GLU A 21 -4.75 -13.92 -13.44
CA GLU A 21 -4.34 -14.80 -12.34
C GLU A 21 -4.17 -13.95 -11.09
N VAL A 22 -4.96 -14.24 -10.05
CA VAL A 22 -4.87 -13.55 -8.76
C VAL A 22 -3.58 -13.96 -8.06
N ILE A 23 -2.68 -12.99 -7.85
CA ILE A 23 -1.41 -13.20 -7.15
C ILE A 23 -1.48 -12.88 -5.66
N GLY A 24 -2.51 -12.15 -5.24
CA GLY A 24 -2.76 -11.79 -3.85
C GLY A 24 -4.20 -11.36 -3.67
N SER A 25 -4.78 -11.70 -2.53
CA SER A 25 -6.15 -11.33 -2.16
C SER A 25 -6.14 -10.76 -0.76
N GLY A 26 -6.40 -9.47 -0.65
CA GLY A 26 -6.50 -8.74 0.62
C GLY A 26 -7.93 -8.64 1.14
N ALA A 27 -8.12 -7.81 2.16
CA ALA A 27 -9.44 -7.57 2.76
C ALA A 27 -10.43 -6.94 1.77
N MET A 28 -9.97 -6.13 0.82
CA MET A 28 -10.83 -5.36 -0.10
C MET A 28 -10.53 -5.63 -1.57
N LYS A 29 -9.31 -6.03 -1.93
CA LYS A 29 -8.81 -6.07 -3.31
C LYS A 29 -8.22 -7.43 -3.67
N ASP A 30 -8.33 -7.77 -4.94
CA ASP A 30 -7.59 -8.83 -5.59
C ASP A 30 -6.56 -8.22 -6.53
N VAL A 31 -5.33 -8.76 -6.51
CA VAL A 31 -4.14 -8.18 -7.16
C VAL A 31 -3.71 -9.05 -8.32
N TYR A 32 -3.39 -8.40 -9.44
CA TYR A 32 -2.96 -9.01 -10.69
C TYR A 32 -1.68 -8.35 -11.19
N PHE A 33 -0.70 -9.12 -11.67
CA PHE A 33 0.50 -8.56 -12.29
C PHE A 33 0.25 -8.11 -13.74
N SER A 34 0.94 -7.04 -14.14
CA SER A 34 1.23 -6.81 -15.57
C SER A 34 2.07 -7.96 -16.15
N PRO A 35 2.04 -8.20 -17.48
CA PRO A 35 2.82 -9.29 -18.09
C PRO A 35 4.33 -9.20 -17.81
N ASP A 36 4.88 -8.00 -17.74
CA ASP A 36 6.27 -7.69 -17.43
C ASP A 36 6.55 -7.52 -15.93
N LYS A 37 5.52 -7.60 -15.08
CA LYS A 37 5.56 -7.40 -13.63
C LYS A 37 6.06 -6.02 -13.19
N SER A 38 6.00 -5.01 -14.05
CA SER A 38 6.41 -3.64 -13.70
C SER A 38 5.36 -2.92 -12.85
N TYR A 39 4.09 -3.29 -12.98
CA TYR A 39 2.98 -2.78 -12.18
C TYR A 39 1.99 -3.88 -11.81
N VAL A 40 1.11 -3.56 -10.90
CA VAL A 40 -0.05 -4.38 -10.54
C VAL A 40 -1.34 -3.63 -10.88
N VAL A 41 -2.39 -4.42 -11.18
CA VAL A 41 -3.78 -3.95 -11.21
C VAL A 41 -4.48 -4.55 -10.00
N CYS A 42 -5.08 -3.71 -9.18
CA CYS A 42 -5.78 -4.12 -7.97
C CYS A 42 -7.27 -3.83 -8.14
N PHE A 43 -8.09 -4.84 -8.33
CA PHE A 43 -9.55 -4.69 -8.43
C PHE A 43 -10.21 -4.85 -7.06
N PHE A 44 -11.11 -3.94 -6.71
CA PHE A 44 -11.95 -4.08 -5.53
C PHE A 44 -12.98 -5.19 -5.75
N SER A 45 -12.98 -6.19 -4.89
CA SER A 45 -13.90 -7.32 -4.97
C SER A 45 -15.32 -6.91 -4.58
N LYS A 46 -16.33 -7.28 -5.39
CA LYS A 46 -17.75 -6.98 -5.10
C LYS A 46 -18.24 -7.60 -3.79
N GLU A 47 -17.73 -8.76 -3.47
CA GLU A 47 -18.14 -9.52 -2.28
C GLU A 47 -17.63 -8.89 -0.98
N LYS A 48 -16.51 -8.15 -1.09
CA LYS A 48 -15.82 -7.55 0.07
C LYS A 48 -16.15 -6.07 0.27
N ASN A 49 -16.81 -5.41 -0.72
CA ASN A 49 -16.96 -3.96 -0.72
C ASN A 49 -18.42 -3.53 -0.88
N LYS A 50 -18.96 -2.96 0.19
CA LYS A 50 -20.36 -2.49 0.25
C LYS A 50 -20.70 -1.34 -0.71
N PHE A 51 -19.69 -0.61 -1.19
CA PHE A 51 -19.96 0.48 -2.15
C PHE A 51 -20.52 -0.01 -3.50
N TYR A 52 -20.45 -1.31 -3.80
CA TYR A 52 -21.13 -1.89 -4.95
C TYR A 52 -22.65 -2.06 -4.77
N GLU A 53 -23.17 -1.95 -3.54
CA GLU A 53 -24.58 -2.13 -3.24
C GLU A 53 -25.46 -0.97 -3.75
N SER A 54 -24.88 0.21 -3.99
CA SER A 54 -25.61 1.33 -4.55
C SER A 54 -24.77 2.12 -5.56
N LYS A 55 -25.43 2.67 -6.59
CA LYS A 55 -24.78 3.54 -7.58
C LYS A 55 -24.13 4.76 -6.92
N ALA A 56 -24.80 5.38 -5.96
CA ALA A 56 -24.28 6.56 -5.28
C ALA A 56 -23.00 6.28 -4.52
N ALA A 57 -22.92 5.15 -3.79
CA ALA A 57 -21.71 4.75 -3.06
C ALA A 57 -20.58 4.39 -4.02
N LEU A 58 -20.87 3.72 -5.14
CA LEU A 58 -19.89 3.40 -6.16
C LEU A 58 -19.33 4.67 -6.82
N ASP A 59 -20.19 5.63 -7.16
CA ASP A 59 -19.78 6.91 -7.75
C ASP A 59 -18.93 7.72 -6.76
N GLN A 60 -19.28 7.73 -5.47
CA GLN A 60 -18.49 8.36 -4.41
C GLN A 60 -17.09 7.73 -4.29
N GLN A 61 -17.00 6.40 -4.34
CA GLN A 61 -15.72 5.71 -4.28
C GLN A 61 -14.86 5.99 -5.53
N LYS A 62 -15.46 6.07 -6.71
CA LYS A 62 -14.75 6.48 -7.94
C LYS A 62 -14.18 7.89 -7.82
N GLU A 63 -14.98 8.84 -7.33
CA GLU A 63 -14.52 10.23 -7.16
C GLU A 63 -13.40 10.33 -6.10
N ARG A 64 -13.47 9.55 -5.03
CA ARG A 64 -12.37 9.45 -4.05
C ARG A 64 -11.08 8.94 -4.69
N LEU A 65 -11.15 7.84 -5.44
CA LEU A 65 -9.98 7.29 -6.12
C LEU A 65 -9.41 8.26 -7.17
N LYS A 66 -10.26 8.96 -7.94
CA LYS A 66 -9.82 10.02 -8.85
C LYS A 66 -9.08 11.15 -8.13
N GLU A 67 -9.57 11.56 -6.95
CA GLU A 67 -8.89 12.57 -6.14
C GLU A 67 -7.50 12.08 -5.70
N ILE A 68 -7.39 10.82 -5.27
CA ILE A 68 -6.13 10.22 -4.80
C ILE A 68 -5.11 10.11 -5.94
N VAL A 69 -5.50 9.57 -7.10
CA VAL A 69 -4.59 9.40 -8.25
C VAL A 69 -4.29 10.72 -8.99
N GLY A 70 -5.14 11.73 -8.84
CA GLY A 70 -4.99 13.04 -9.49
C GLY A 70 -4.42 14.11 -8.56
N ASN A 71 -5.32 14.86 -7.90
CA ASN A 71 -4.92 16.04 -7.11
C ASN A 71 -3.97 15.70 -5.97
N LYS A 72 -4.22 14.58 -5.27
CA LYS A 72 -3.39 14.17 -4.13
C LYS A 72 -2.04 13.64 -4.60
N TRP A 73 -2.01 12.91 -5.71
CA TRP A 73 -0.77 12.53 -6.37
C TRP A 73 0.10 13.75 -6.68
N ASN A 74 -0.51 14.77 -7.29
CA ASN A 74 0.19 16.03 -7.58
C ASN A 74 0.73 16.70 -6.31
N GLY A 75 -0.05 16.75 -5.23
CA GLY A 75 0.37 17.32 -3.94
C GLY A 75 1.57 16.60 -3.31
N ILE A 76 1.71 15.30 -3.55
CA ILE A 76 2.82 14.49 -3.04
C ILE A 76 4.05 14.58 -3.93
N PHE A 77 3.90 14.47 -5.26
CA PHE A 77 5.01 14.19 -6.17
C PHE A 77 5.44 15.39 -7.02
N ASN A 78 4.60 16.40 -7.19
CA ASN A 78 5.01 17.60 -7.93
C ASN A 78 5.96 18.48 -7.10
N GLY A 79 6.93 19.06 -7.79
CA GLY A 79 7.92 19.94 -7.21
C GLY A 79 9.28 19.28 -6.95
N VAL A 80 10.15 20.01 -6.25
CA VAL A 80 11.51 19.53 -5.94
C VAL A 80 11.45 18.29 -5.07
N GLY A 81 12.13 17.23 -5.51
CA GLY A 81 12.19 15.96 -4.78
C GLY A 81 11.05 14.97 -5.07
N GLY A 82 10.25 15.18 -6.13
CA GLY A 82 9.17 14.25 -6.50
C GLY A 82 9.64 12.81 -6.66
N ASP A 83 10.75 12.56 -7.31
CA ASP A 83 11.32 11.23 -7.49
C ASP A 83 11.79 10.58 -6.18
N TYR A 84 12.22 11.38 -5.21
CA TYR A 84 12.51 10.90 -3.88
C TYR A 84 11.26 10.31 -3.21
N TRP A 85 10.12 10.99 -3.32
CA TRP A 85 8.86 10.53 -2.74
C TRP A 85 8.30 9.30 -3.41
N LYS A 86 8.51 9.10 -4.71
CA LYS A 86 8.15 7.87 -5.44
C LYS A 86 8.84 6.62 -4.89
N ASN A 87 9.94 6.77 -4.16
CA ASN A 87 10.62 5.66 -3.50
C ASN A 87 10.06 5.35 -2.10
N ILE A 88 9.26 6.26 -1.54
CA ILE A 88 8.75 6.17 -0.17
C ILE A 88 7.28 5.76 -0.13
N TYR A 89 6.55 5.91 -1.23
CA TYR A 89 5.16 5.48 -1.34
C TYR A 89 4.97 4.53 -2.50
N CYS A 90 4.15 3.50 -2.29
CA CYS A 90 3.51 2.77 -3.37
C CYS A 90 2.14 3.44 -3.63
N TRP A 91 2.14 4.50 -4.43
CA TRP A 91 0.96 5.30 -4.69
C TRP A 91 0.26 4.83 -5.96
N PRO A 92 -1.10 4.72 -5.97
CA PRO A 92 -1.82 4.39 -7.18
C PRO A 92 -1.68 5.49 -8.22
N ASP A 93 -1.48 5.13 -9.48
CA ASP A 93 -1.20 6.05 -10.56
C ASP A 93 -2.34 6.18 -11.58
N ALA A 94 -3.31 5.27 -11.57
CA ALA A 94 -4.53 5.38 -12.38
C ALA A 94 -5.71 4.61 -11.80
N LEU A 95 -6.92 5.04 -12.18
CA LEU A 95 -8.18 4.34 -11.96
C LEU A 95 -8.49 3.45 -13.14
N VAL A 96 -8.96 2.24 -12.91
CA VAL A 96 -9.32 1.24 -13.90
C VAL A 96 -10.77 0.82 -13.71
N GLU A 97 -11.51 0.68 -14.80
CA GLU A 97 -12.84 0.04 -14.81
C GLU A 97 -12.80 -1.15 -15.77
N TYR A 98 -13.11 -2.34 -15.28
CA TYR A 98 -13.15 -3.56 -16.08
C TYR A 98 -14.20 -4.53 -15.54
N ASN A 99 -15.05 -5.07 -16.41
CA ASN A 99 -16.11 -6.04 -16.05
C ASN A 99 -16.99 -5.62 -14.85
N ASN A 100 -17.37 -4.33 -14.80
CA ASN A 100 -18.13 -3.73 -13.70
C ASN A 100 -17.39 -3.77 -12.34
N LEU A 101 -16.09 -3.94 -12.35
CA LEU A 101 -15.21 -3.73 -11.19
C LEU A 101 -14.49 -2.40 -11.35
N ILE A 102 -14.26 -1.72 -10.24
CA ILE A 102 -13.31 -0.62 -10.17
C ILE A 102 -12.01 -1.12 -9.58
N GLY A 103 -10.92 -0.53 -10.00
CA GLY A 103 -9.58 -0.88 -9.56
C GLY A 103 -8.61 0.27 -9.72
N ILE A 104 -7.40 0.04 -9.31
CA ILE A 104 -6.29 0.97 -9.44
C ILE A 104 -5.08 0.26 -10.03
N THR A 105 -4.18 1.02 -10.66
CA THR A 105 -2.82 0.57 -10.98
C THR A 105 -1.83 1.16 -9.99
N ALA A 106 -0.79 0.40 -9.67
CA ALA A 106 0.34 0.86 -8.86
C ALA A 106 1.62 0.14 -9.29
N ALA A 107 2.79 0.76 -9.08
CA ALA A 107 4.06 0.09 -9.31
C ALA A 107 4.21 -1.15 -8.41
N THR A 108 4.90 -2.18 -8.88
CA THR A 108 5.29 -3.30 -8.02
C THR A 108 6.26 -2.84 -6.94
N TYR A 109 6.20 -3.49 -5.78
CA TYR A 109 7.15 -3.23 -4.71
C TYR A 109 8.57 -3.57 -5.16
N LYS A 110 9.52 -2.76 -4.73
CA LYS A 110 10.93 -2.99 -5.05
C LYS A 110 11.44 -4.26 -4.37
N GLN A 111 12.33 -4.98 -5.04
CA GLN A 111 12.88 -6.26 -4.58
C GLN A 111 13.48 -6.19 -3.17
N GLN A 112 14.07 -5.06 -2.77
CA GLN A 112 14.65 -4.87 -1.44
C GLN A 112 13.64 -5.00 -0.30
N PHE A 113 12.33 -4.84 -0.57
CA PHE A 113 11.24 -5.01 0.39
C PHE A 113 10.74 -6.45 0.51
N PHE A 114 11.40 -7.40 -0.14
CA PHE A 114 11.15 -8.83 0.02
C PHE A 114 12.33 -9.51 0.69
N PHE A 115 12.05 -10.49 1.55
CA PHE A 115 13.11 -11.27 2.19
C PHE A 115 13.92 -12.04 1.14
N GLU A 116 15.22 -11.80 1.09
CA GLU A 116 16.16 -12.53 0.22
C GLU A 116 16.62 -13.82 0.90
N HIS A 117 16.88 -13.77 2.19
CA HIS A 117 17.42 -14.88 2.97
C HIS A 117 16.38 -15.48 3.93
N GLY A 118 15.37 -14.69 4.31
CA GLY A 118 14.25 -15.13 5.14
C GLY A 118 14.61 -15.32 6.62
N SER A 119 14.22 -16.47 7.18
CA SER A 119 14.47 -16.80 8.58
C SER A 119 15.70 -17.69 8.77
N LYS A 120 16.20 -17.79 10.02
CA LYS A 120 17.28 -18.69 10.40
C LYS A 120 17.00 -20.15 10.01
N ASN A 121 18.01 -20.99 10.14
CA ASN A 121 17.91 -22.44 9.90
C ASN A 121 17.30 -22.77 8.53
N ASN A 122 17.88 -22.17 7.49
CA ASN A 122 17.45 -22.38 6.10
C ASN A 122 15.98 -22.01 5.87
N ASP A 123 15.57 -20.84 6.39
CA ASP A 123 14.24 -20.27 6.25
C ASP A 123 13.11 -21.17 6.81
N PHE A 124 13.28 -21.63 8.06
CA PHE A 124 12.33 -22.54 8.71
C PHE A 124 10.91 -21.95 8.83
N LEU A 125 10.75 -20.61 8.80
CA LEU A 125 9.45 -19.92 8.79
C LEU A 125 8.86 -19.75 7.40
N SER A 126 9.58 -20.13 6.35
CA SER A 126 9.16 -19.98 4.95
C SER A 126 8.72 -18.55 4.61
N ILE A 127 9.56 -17.57 4.99
CA ILE A 127 9.31 -16.14 4.72
C ILE A 127 10.16 -15.58 3.58
N LYS A 128 11.11 -16.32 3.06
CA LYS A 128 11.87 -15.93 1.86
C LYS A 128 10.91 -15.61 0.72
N GLY A 129 11.13 -14.47 0.06
CA GLY A 129 10.26 -13.95 -0.99
C GLY A 129 8.96 -13.29 -0.49
N LYS A 130 8.70 -13.26 0.82
CA LYS A 130 7.59 -12.51 1.41
C LYS A 130 8.00 -11.08 1.72
N GLU A 131 7.03 -10.20 1.86
CA GLU A 131 7.21 -8.79 2.14
C GLU A 131 7.82 -8.54 3.53
N LYS A 132 8.75 -7.59 3.59
CA LYS A 132 9.38 -7.13 4.84
C LYS A 132 8.47 -6.14 5.56
N GLU A 133 7.33 -6.62 6.07
CA GLU A 133 6.43 -5.81 6.87
C GLU A 133 7.09 -5.33 8.18
N GLY A 134 6.71 -4.16 8.67
CA GLY A 134 7.25 -3.56 9.89
C GLY A 134 7.18 -4.46 11.12
N LYS A 135 6.21 -5.38 11.20
CA LYS A 135 6.06 -6.32 12.33
C LYS A 135 7.29 -7.17 12.61
N TRP A 136 8.03 -7.56 11.57
CA TRP A 136 9.23 -8.39 11.71
C TRP A 136 10.35 -7.68 12.44
N PHE A 137 10.31 -6.35 12.48
CA PHE A 137 11.39 -5.51 12.97
C PHE A 137 11.01 -4.71 14.24
N ALA A 138 9.78 -4.85 14.71
CA ALA A 138 9.29 -4.15 15.90
C ALA A 138 9.95 -4.63 17.22
N SER A 139 10.54 -5.82 17.24
CA SER A 139 11.16 -6.40 18.42
C SER A 139 12.54 -6.95 18.12
N ALA A 140 13.58 -6.43 18.80
CA ALA A 140 14.94 -6.93 18.70
C ALA A 140 15.04 -8.42 19.09
N ASN A 141 14.27 -8.86 20.09
CA ASN A 141 14.23 -10.26 20.49
C ASN A 141 13.71 -11.16 19.39
N ASN A 142 12.62 -10.77 18.70
CA ASN A 142 12.06 -11.53 17.59
C ASN A 142 13.01 -11.55 16.39
N GLN A 143 13.65 -10.44 16.06
CA GLN A 143 14.68 -10.39 15.02
C GLN A 143 15.80 -11.38 15.33
N ASN A 144 16.34 -11.33 16.55
CA ASN A 144 17.45 -12.19 16.96
C ASN A 144 17.07 -13.67 17.04
N ARG A 145 15.82 -13.98 17.34
CA ARG A 145 15.32 -15.35 17.42
C ARG A 145 15.03 -15.96 16.06
N PHE A 146 14.47 -15.19 15.14
CA PHE A 146 13.84 -15.73 13.95
C PHE A 146 14.52 -15.33 12.64
N LEU A 147 14.98 -14.08 12.47
CA LEU A 147 15.48 -13.61 11.20
C LEU A 147 16.91 -14.03 10.92
N ASP A 148 17.20 -14.33 9.65
CA ASP A 148 18.59 -14.47 9.18
C ASP A 148 19.35 -13.16 9.46
N ASP A 149 20.62 -13.26 9.83
CA ASP A 149 21.42 -12.08 10.22
C ASP A 149 21.62 -11.11 9.06
N ARG A 150 21.58 -11.59 7.81
CA ARG A 150 21.68 -10.78 6.59
C ARG A 150 20.45 -9.92 6.32
N GLU A 151 19.32 -10.23 6.94
CA GLU A 151 18.08 -9.44 6.85
C GLU A 151 18.00 -8.32 7.88
N LYS A 152 18.94 -8.27 8.82
CA LYS A 152 18.96 -7.29 9.91
C LYS A 152 19.76 -6.06 9.50
N GLY A 153 19.30 -4.91 9.92
CA GLY A 153 20.01 -3.65 9.73
C GLY A 153 20.83 -3.24 10.95
N THR A 154 21.51 -2.12 10.80
CA THR A 154 22.19 -1.43 11.89
C THR A 154 21.21 -0.53 12.64
N TRP A 155 21.55 -0.15 13.87
CA TRP A 155 20.79 0.85 14.64
C TRP A 155 20.58 2.16 13.85
N LEU A 156 21.59 2.61 13.14
CA LEU A 156 21.51 3.82 12.31
C LEU A 156 20.47 3.68 11.18
N ASN A 157 20.35 2.49 10.58
CA ASN A 157 19.36 2.23 9.54
C ASN A 157 17.93 2.25 10.10
N TYR A 158 17.71 1.73 11.32
CA TYR A 158 16.40 1.84 11.98
C TYR A 158 16.02 3.28 12.29
N LEU A 159 16.97 4.10 12.76
CA LEU A 159 16.75 5.52 12.96
C LEU A 159 16.39 6.22 11.64
N LYS A 160 17.11 5.91 10.57
CA LYS A 160 16.83 6.43 9.22
C LYS A 160 15.42 6.04 8.76
N ILE A 161 15.00 4.78 8.93
CA ILE A 161 13.64 4.31 8.61
C ILE A 161 12.59 5.11 9.39
N SER A 162 12.79 5.31 10.69
CA SER A 162 11.86 6.09 11.53
C SER A 162 11.71 7.53 11.03
N ILE A 163 12.81 8.16 10.64
CA ILE A 163 12.81 9.51 10.03
C ILE A 163 12.06 9.50 8.70
N LEU A 164 12.28 8.49 7.84
CA LEU A 164 11.61 8.37 6.55
C LEU A 164 10.09 8.25 6.71
N ILE A 165 9.62 7.37 7.61
CA ILE A 165 8.19 7.18 7.89
C ILE A 165 7.58 8.48 8.43
N SER A 166 8.22 9.14 9.40
CA SER A 166 7.74 10.40 9.97
C SER A 166 7.63 11.49 8.89
N ARG A 167 8.60 11.59 7.99
CA ARG A 167 8.57 12.54 6.86
C ARG A 167 7.46 12.18 5.87
N ALA A 168 7.23 10.90 5.61
CA ALA A 168 6.13 10.44 4.76
C ALA A 168 4.77 10.87 5.35
N VAL A 169 4.51 10.55 6.61
CA VAL A 169 3.26 10.96 7.29
C VAL A 169 3.08 12.47 7.23
N ARG A 170 4.10 13.24 7.56
CA ARG A 170 4.05 14.71 7.46
C ARG A 170 3.73 15.19 6.05
N ARG A 171 4.31 14.55 5.02
CA ARG A 171 4.06 14.91 3.61
C ARG A 171 2.60 14.66 3.21
N MET A 172 2.03 13.52 3.62
CA MET A 172 0.61 13.22 3.40
C MET A 172 -0.29 14.25 4.07
N HIS A 173 -0.04 14.57 5.35
CA HIS A 173 -0.82 15.59 6.07
C HIS A 173 -0.72 16.96 5.40
N ALA A 174 0.46 17.37 4.93
CA ALA A 174 0.63 18.62 4.19
C ALA A 174 -0.12 18.63 2.84
N ALA A 175 -0.34 17.48 2.22
CA ALA A 175 -1.17 17.34 1.02
C ALA A 175 -2.68 17.21 1.35
N GLY A 176 -3.06 17.35 2.62
CA GLY A 176 -4.45 17.26 3.08
C GLY A 176 -5.03 15.86 2.95
N VAL A 177 -4.24 14.82 3.26
CA VAL A 177 -4.67 13.43 3.37
C VAL A 177 -4.09 12.78 4.62
N ALA A 178 -4.79 11.78 5.16
CA ALA A 178 -4.31 10.97 6.26
C ALA A 178 -4.48 9.49 5.94
N HIS A 179 -3.55 8.66 6.41
CA HIS A 179 -3.64 7.21 6.30
C HIS A 179 -4.47 6.67 7.46
N SER A 180 -5.67 6.15 7.20
CA SER A 180 -6.57 5.65 8.25
C SER A 180 -6.07 4.39 8.93
N ASP A 181 -5.27 3.59 8.25
CA ASP A 181 -4.75 2.32 8.76
C ASP A 181 -3.21 2.24 8.62
N LEU A 182 -2.50 3.21 9.21
CA LEU A 182 -1.04 3.18 9.24
C LEU A 182 -0.55 2.22 10.32
N SER A 183 -0.53 0.94 9.99
CA SER A 183 -0.05 -0.14 10.86
C SER A 183 1.28 -0.72 10.37
N TYR A 184 1.83 -1.64 11.13
CA TYR A 184 3.05 -2.38 10.74
C TYR A 184 2.90 -3.18 9.44
N LYS A 185 1.68 -3.45 8.98
CA LYS A 185 1.40 -4.15 7.71
C LYS A 185 1.49 -3.21 6.51
N ASN A 186 1.18 -1.93 6.72
CA ASN A 186 1.07 -0.94 5.67
C ASN A 186 2.34 -0.09 5.53
N VAL A 187 3.45 -0.56 6.11
CA VAL A 187 4.80 -0.03 5.91
C VAL A 187 5.75 -1.19 5.65
N LEU A 188 6.34 -1.22 4.47
CA LEU A 188 7.44 -2.13 4.14
C LEU A 188 8.76 -1.46 4.52
N ILE A 189 9.67 -2.21 5.09
CA ILE A 189 10.98 -1.70 5.48
C ILE A 189 12.10 -2.60 5.01
N ASP A 190 13.23 -1.99 4.67
CA ASP A 190 14.46 -2.72 4.44
C ASP A 190 15.55 -2.20 5.39
N PRO A 191 15.81 -2.92 6.49
CA PRO A 191 16.79 -2.51 7.47
C PRO A 191 18.23 -2.52 6.95
N VAL A 192 18.51 -3.32 5.92
CA VAL A 192 19.87 -3.44 5.34
C VAL A 192 20.27 -2.13 4.66
N THR A 193 19.36 -1.53 3.89
CA THR A 193 19.60 -0.23 3.21
C THR A 193 19.11 0.97 4.01
N GLY A 194 18.30 0.75 5.04
CA GLY A 194 17.63 1.82 5.79
C GLY A 194 16.53 2.50 4.96
N SER A 195 15.77 1.73 4.19
CA SER A 195 14.68 2.21 3.33
C SER A 195 13.31 1.84 3.91
N ALA A 196 12.29 2.64 3.57
CA ALA A 196 10.90 2.37 3.93
C ALA A 196 9.97 2.76 2.77
N CYS A 197 8.82 2.07 2.68
CA CYS A 197 7.77 2.35 1.72
C CYS A 197 6.41 2.25 2.39
N VAL A 198 5.62 3.32 2.33
CA VAL A 198 4.22 3.33 2.77
C VAL A 198 3.37 2.75 1.65
N ILE A 199 2.55 1.78 1.96
CA ILE A 199 1.69 1.06 1.01
C ILE A 199 0.22 1.20 1.40
N ASP A 200 -0.68 0.70 0.56
CA ASP A 200 -2.14 0.68 0.77
C ASP A 200 -2.76 2.09 0.94
N VAL A 201 -2.26 3.03 0.13
CA VAL A 201 -2.63 4.46 0.20
C VAL A 201 -3.92 4.81 -0.58
N ASP A 202 -4.58 3.86 -1.23
CA ASP A 202 -5.85 4.08 -1.93
C ASP A 202 -7.05 4.25 -0.98
N GLY A 203 -6.90 3.85 0.29
CA GLY A 203 -7.87 4.08 1.36
C GLY A 203 -7.67 5.38 2.16
N LEU A 204 -6.88 6.35 1.66
CA LEU A 204 -6.60 7.59 2.38
C LEU A 204 -7.85 8.40 2.71
N VAL A 205 -7.87 8.96 3.90
CA VAL A 205 -8.88 9.94 4.32
C VAL A 205 -8.56 11.30 3.72
N VAL A 206 -9.58 11.94 3.15
CA VAL A 206 -9.54 13.36 2.80
C VAL A 206 -10.47 14.08 3.78
N PRO A 207 -9.93 14.77 4.80
CA PRO A 207 -10.72 15.41 5.84
C PRO A 207 -11.81 16.32 5.29
N GLY A 208 -13.03 16.20 5.81
CA GLY A 208 -14.19 16.97 5.38
C GLY A 208 -14.80 16.57 4.03
N LYS A 209 -14.20 15.59 3.32
CA LYS A 209 -14.69 15.15 2.00
C LYS A 209 -14.93 13.64 1.93
N TYR A 210 -13.95 12.85 2.31
CA TYR A 210 -14.03 11.39 2.27
C TYR A 210 -13.61 10.80 3.64
N PRO A 211 -14.55 10.24 4.40
CA PRO A 211 -14.25 9.58 5.67
C PRO A 211 -13.45 8.28 5.43
N PRO A 212 -12.86 7.71 6.47
CA PRO A 212 -12.17 6.43 6.36
C PRO A 212 -13.14 5.29 6.05
N ASP A 213 -12.74 4.38 5.14
CA ASP A 213 -13.47 3.13 4.90
C ASP A 213 -13.20 2.11 6.01
N VAL A 214 -12.03 2.22 6.64
CA VAL A 214 -11.57 1.36 7.73
C VAL A 214 -11.19 2.23 8.91
N VAL A 215 -11.62 1.84 10.10
CA VAL A 215 -11.32 2.58 11.34
C VAL A 215 -9.85 2.42 11.75
N GLY A 216 -9.14 1.47 11.16
CA GLY A 216 -7.72 1.19 11.40
C GLY A 216 -7.50 -0.14 12.11
N THR A 217 -6.22 -0.51 12.27
CA THR A 217 -5.80 -1.71 12.98
C THR A 217 -5.76 -1.45 14.49
N PRO A 218 -6.34 -2.31 15.36
CA PRO A 218 -6.19 -2.19 16.81
C PRO A 218 -4.74 -1.95 17.21
N ASP A 219 -4.52 -1.18 18.27
CA ASP A 219 -3.20 -0.72 18.78
C ASP A 219 -2.50 0.35 17.92
N PHE A 220 -3.00 0.64 16.72
CA PHE A 220 -2.47 1.70 15.84
C PHE A 220 -3.45 2.86 15.64
N ILE A 221 -4.69 2.70 16.07
CA ILE A 221 -5.72 3.74 15.97
C ILE A 221 -5.45 4.82 17.03
N ALA A 222 -5.46 6.08 16.62
CA ALA A 222 -5.33 7.19 17.54
C ALA A 222 -6.52 7.21 18.53
N PRO A 223 -6.27 7.46 19.84
CA PRO A 223 -7.32 7.40 20.87
C PRO A 223 -8.53 8.29 20.58
N GLU A 224 -8.30 9.46 20.00
CA GLU A 224 -9.36 10.41 19.60
C GLU A 224 -10.28 9.84 18.51
N VAL A 225 -9.75 9.00 17.61
CA VAL A 225 -10.57 8.34 16.57
C VAL A 225 -11.49 7.30 17.20
N VAL A 226 -10.98 6.53 18.17
CA VAL A 226 -11.79 5.53 18.87
C VAL A 226 -12.92 6.20 19.68
N THR A 227 -12.63 7.33 20.30
CA THR A 227 -13.61 8.04 21.15
C THR A 227 -14.66 8.80 20.34
N THR A 228 -14.33 9.29 19.14
CA THR A 228 -15.26 10.04 18.27
C THR A 228 -16.14 9.17 17.40
N SER A 229 -15.78 7.91 17.16
CA SER A 229 -16.60 6.98 16.38
C SER A 229 -17.96 6.62 17.03
N HIS A 230 -18.17 7.02 18.29
CA HIS A 230 -19.44 6.88 18.99
C HIS A 230 -20.37 8.12 18.87
N LEU A 231 -19.95 9.14 18.10
CA LEU A 231 -20.67 10.42 17.96
C LEU A 231 -21.24 10.66 16.55
N SER A 232 -21.30 9.63 15.70
CA SER A 232 -21.90 9.71 14.36
C SER A 232 -23.10 8.80 14.22
#